data_7575bf30c9d4b9d47c8764b1bba98105
#
_entry.id   7575bf30c9d4b9d47c8764b1bba98105
#
_cell.length_a   1.000
_cell.length_b   1.000
_cell.length_c   1.000
_cell.angle_alpha   90.00
_cell.angle_beta   90.00
_cell.angle_gamma   90.00
#
_symmetry.space_group_name_H-M   'P 1'
#
loop_
_entity.id
_entity.type
_entity.pdbx_description
1 polymer ?
#
loop_
_entity_poly.entity_id
_entity_poly.type
_entity_poly.pdbx_seq_one_letter_code
_entity_poly.pdbx_strand_id
1 'polypeptide(L)'
;MKKKIDVSMVVATHKGINKLPLLVSSLKKNSMLPKEIIICGTNLNDIKLLSKSDIKSLNIRFFISKIKNQIFQRKLALRKITQAFILQLDDDIVMESNFFETLYSHIKDNDKKKITMSLVVIPGLKEQAYRWNLYFRSNLYFRIILKLFNYGKKIKYMSILQSGRICPLLPKNFINKKKTLKNLEWTNSLICYHKSALNYSTINYEIKKDEKSYYEDVIFSHNLYLRGFKLQLDPKLKAIHPYFNKLDLETHLKTIKTQYFIVKKFNKNYLLFALDAMLATIFLIFR
;
A
#
# COMPACT_ATOMS: atom_id res chain seq x y z
N MET A 1 -18.26 4.21 -25.37
CA MET A 1 -17.37 3.33 -24.55
C MET A 1 -16.36 4.20 -23.81
N LYS A 2 -16.03 3.87 -22.55
CA LYS A 2 -15.01 4.61 -21.80
C LYS A 2 -13.61 4.30 -22.34
N LYS A 3 -12.71 5.28 -22.32
CA LYS A 3 -11.31 5.12 -22.71
C LYS A 3 -10.60 4.15 -21.77
N LYS A 4 -9.86 3.18 -22.32
CA LYS A 4 -9.05 2.23 -21.56
C LYS A 4 -7.57 2.62 -21.61
N ILE A 5 -6.86 2.52 -20.49
CA ILE A 5 -5.43 2.79 -20.36
C ILE A 5 -4.63 1.50 -20.16
N ASP A 6 -3.36 1.48 -20.54
CA ASP A 6 -2.46 0.31 -20.53
C ASP A 6 -2.03 -0.11 -19.12
N VAL A 7 -3.03 -0.43 -18.29
CA VAL A 7 -2.88 -0.82 -16.89
C VAL A 7 -3.56 -2.15 -16.65
N SER A 8 -2.83 -3.09 -16.03
CA SER A 8 -3.40 -4.26 -15.35
C SER A 8 -3.65 -3.88 -13.89
N MET A 9 -4.90 -3.85 -13.48
CA MET A 9 -5.28 -3.66 -12.09
C MET A 9 -5.26 -5.00 -11.37
N VAL A 10 -4.50 -5.11 -10.28
CA VAL A 10 -4.29 -6.36 -9.52
C VAL A 10 -4.84 -6.21 -8.11
N VAL A 11 -5.78 -7.10 -7.76
CA VAL A 11 -6.47 -7.12 -6.47
C VAL A 11 -6.33 -8.50 -5.83
N ALA A 12 -5.81 -8.55 -4.61
CA ALA A 12 -5.89 -9.72 -3.76
C ALA A 12 -7.09 -9.59 -2.82
N THR A 13 -7.90 -10.64 -2.68
CA THR A 13 -9.09 -10.61 -1.83
C THR A 13 -9.23 -11.86 -0.97
N HIS A 14 -9.75 -11.66 0.24
CA HIS A 14 -10.21 -12.73 1.12
C HIS A 14 -11.49 -12.25 1.80
N LYS A 15 -12.59 -13.02 1.64
CA LYS A 15 -13.94 -12.60 2.06
C LYS A 15 -14.38 -11.30 1.40
N GLY A 16 -14.05 -11.12 0.11
CA GLY A 16 -14.28 -9.90 -0.67
C GLY A 16 -15.73 -9.66 -1.08
N ILE A 17 -16.67 -10.54 -0.74
CA ILE A 17 -18.07 -10.51 -1.20
C ILE A 17 -18.74 -9.14 -1.02
N ASN A 18 -18.51 -8.44 0.08
CA ASN A 18 -19.09 -7.12 0.36
C ASN A 18 -18.17 -5.96 -0.05
N LYS A 19 -16.90 -6.22 -0.33
CA LYS A 19 -15.89 -5.19 -0.65
C LYS A 19 -15.77 -4.96 -2.15
N LEU A 20 -15.69 -6.03 -2.92
CA LEU A 20 -15.52 -5.96 -4.38
C LEU A 20 -16.66 -5.19 -5.10
N PRO A 21 -17.95 -5.27 -4.69
CA PRO A 21 -18.99 -4.44 -5.29
C PRO A 21 -18.75 -2.92 -5.12
N LEU A 22 -18.19 -2.50 -3.98
CA LEU A 22 -17.85 -1.09 -3.73
C LEU A 22 -16.70 -0.64 -4.64
N LEU A 23 -15.66 -1.47 -4.76
CA LEU A 23 -14.56 -1.23 -5.69
C LEU A 23 -15.06 -1.11 -7.13
N VAL A 24 -15.87 -2.08 -7.61
CA VAL A 24 -16.43 -2.09 -8.97
C VAL A 24 -17.33 -0.87 -9.21
N SER A 25 -18.17 -0.49 -8.24
CA SER A 25 -18.99 0.71 -8.33
C SER A 25 -18.14 1.98 -8.49
N SER A 26 -17.02 2.08 -7.75
CA SER A 26 -16.12 3.23 -7.88
C SER A 26 -15.42 3.28 -9.25
N LEU A 27 -15.04 2.14 -9.81
CA LEU A 27 -14.50 2.05 -11.18
C LEU A 27 -15.50 2.54 -12.23
N LYS A 28 -16.77 2.16 -12.09
CA LYS A 28 -17.82 2.58 -13.02
C LYS A 28 -18.06 4.11 -13.02
N LYS A 29 -17.66 4.83 -11.98
CA LYS A 29 -17.74 6.30 -11.91
C LYS A 29 -16.58 7.01 -12.62
N ASN A 30 -15.48 6.31 -12.91
CA ASN A 30 -14.34 6.90 -13.60
C ASN A 30 -14.60 7.09 -15.10
N SER A 31 -14.06 8.14 -15.70
CA SER A 31 -14.11 8.44 -17.14
C SER A 31 -13.20 7.53 -17.96
N MET A 32 -12.08 7.10 -17.34
CA MET A 32 -11.13 6.13 -17.90
C MET A 32 -11.12 4.84 -17.06
N LEU A 33 -10.72 3.73 -17.67
CA LEU A 33 -10.67 2.42 -17.03
C LEU A 33 -9.34 1.70 -17.32
N PRO A 34 -8.89 0.78 -16.47
CA PRO A 34 -7.79 -0.12 -16.81
C PRO A 34 -8.22 -1.06 -17.95
N LYS A 35 -7.28 -1.53 -18.77
CA LYS A 35 -7.56 -2.52 -19.83
C LYS A 35 -8.03 -3.86 -19.29
N GLU A 36 -7.54 -4.24 -18.11
CA GLU A 36 -7.91 -5.48 -17.44
C GLU A 36 -7.86 -5.36 -15.92
N ILE A 37 -8.69 -6.16 -15.26
CA ILE A 37 -8.74 -6.28 -13.81
C ILE A 37 -8.53 -7.74 -13.45
N ILE A 38 -7.50 -8.02 -12.68
CA ILE A 38 -7.15 -9.37 -12.23
C ILE A 38 -7.40 -9.44 -10.73
N ILE A 39 -8.40 -10.23 -10.35
CA ILE A 39 -8.74 -10.47 -8.95
C ILE A 39 -8.28 -11.87 -8.59
N CYS A 40 -7.55 -12.02 -7.50
CA CYS A 40 -7.18 -13.32 -6.95
C CYS A 40 -7.78 -13.47 -5.55
N GLY A 41 -8.73 -14.39 -5.43
CA GLY A 41 -9.42 -14.72 -4.18
C GLY A 41 -9.07 -16.11 -3.66
N THR A 42 -9.82 -16.55 -2.63
CA THR A 42 -9.68 -17.88 -2.04
C THR A 42 -10.79 -18.84 -2.45
N ASN A 43 -11.93 -18.30 -2.92
CA ASN A 43 -13.04 -19.09 -3.47
C ASN A 43 -13.94 -18.21 -4.38
N LEU A 44 -14.86 -18.85 -5.12
CA LEU A 44 -15.78 -18.15 -6.02
C LEU A 44 -16.80 -17.25 -5.31
N ASN A 45 -17.07 -17.47 -4.02
CA ASN A 45 -17.99 -16.63 -3.26
C ASN A 45 -17.47 -15.19 -3.14
N ASP A 46 -16.16 -14.97 -3.25
CA ASP A 46 -15.57 -13.62 -3.20
C ASP A 46 -16.16 -12.69 -4.28
N ILE A 47 -16.54 -13.22 -5.45
CA ILE A 47 -17.11 -12.45 -6.57
C ILE A 47 -18.62 -12.66 -6.80
N LYS A 48 -19.32 -13.40 -5.92
CA LYS A 48 -20.73 -13.81 -6.11
C LYS A 48 -21.68 -12.63 -6.34
N LEU A 49 -21.41 -11.47 -5.74
CA LEU A 49 -22.24 -10.26 -5.88
C LEU A 49 -21.85 -9.38 -7.09
N LEU A 50 -20.85 -9.74 -7.86
CA LEU A 50 -20.53 -9.05 -9.11
C LEU A 50 -21.46 -9.54 -10.23
N SER A 51 -22.06 -8.60 -10.96
CA SER A 51 -22.89 -8.96 -12.10
C SER A 51 -22.07 -9.49 -13.27
N LYS A 52 -22.62 -10.40 -14.07
CA LYS A 52 -21.98 -10.89 -15.29
C LYS A 52 -21.65 -9.75 -16.27
N SER A 53 -22.51 -8.71 -16.33
CA SER A 53 -22.28 -7.52 -17.16
C SER A 53 -21.07 -6.70 -16.68
N ASP A 54 -20.90 -6.53 -15.36
CA ASP A 54 -19.74 -5.84 -14.80
C ASP A 54 -18.45 -6.62 -15.06
N ILE A 55 -18.46 -7.95 -14.86
CA ILE A 55 -17.31 -8.81 -15.15
C ILE A 55 -16.87 -8.66 -16.61
N LYS A 56 -17.82 -8.70 -17.54
CA LYS A 56 -17.54 -8.58 -18.98
C LYS A 56 -17.08 -7.17 -19.38
N SER A 57 -17.81 -6.13 -18.97
CA SER A 57 -17.52 -4.74 -19.38
C SER A 57 -16.21 -4.19 -18.84
N LEU A 58 -15.84 -4.57 -17.60
CA LEU A 58 -14.61 -4.19 -16.95
C LEU A 58 -13.43 -5.14 -17.26
N ASN A 59 -13.65 -6.19 -18.02
CA ASN A 59 -12.65 -7.23 -18.31
C ASN A 59 -12.04 -7.81 -17.02
N ILE A 60 -12.91 -8.26 -16.10
CA ILE A 60 -12.50 -8.86 -14.84
C ILE A 60 -12.17 -10.33 -15.08
N ARG A 61 -10.96 -10.73 -14.70
CA ARG A 61 -10.52 -12.13 -14.67
C ARG A 61 -10.30 -12.54 -13.22
N PHE A 62 -10.93 -13.62 -12.78
CA PHE A 62 -10.83 -14.11 -11.42
C PHE A 62 -10.00 -15.42 -11.36
N PHE A 63 -9.10 -15.49 -10.38
CA PHE A 63 -8.27 -16.65 -10.11
C PHE A 63 -8.37 -17.06 -8.64
N ILE A 64 -8.31 -18.37 -8.38
CA ILE A 64 -8.38 -18.93 -7.04
C ILE A 64 -6.98 -19.31 -6.58
N SER A 65 -6.55 -18.79 -5.43
CA SER A 65 -5.35 -19.21 -4.73
C SER A 65 -5.67 -20.33 -3.73
N LYS A 66 -4.92 -21.43 -3.78
CA LYS A 66 -5.00 -22.49 -2.77
C LYS A 66 -4.49 -22.03 -1.39
N ILE A 67 -3.71 -20.96 -1.35
CA ILE A 67 -3.09 -20.42 -0.14
C ILE A 67 -3.82 -19.13 0.25
N LYS A 68 -4.35 -19.10 1.47
CA LYS A 68 -5.06 -17.94 2.07
C LYS A 68 -4.07 -16.88 2.56
N ASN A 69 -3.26 -16.36 1.66
CA ASN A 69 -2.27 -15.34 1.98
C ASN A 69 -2.19 -14.30 0.85
N GLN A 70 -2.27 -13.03 1.21
CA GLN A 70 -2.30 -11.90 0.28
C GLN A 70 -1.11 -11.87 -0.68
N ILE A 71 0.09 -12.25 -0.23
CA ILE A 71 1.29 -12.29 -1.06
C ILE A 71 1.18 -13.36 -2.13
N PHE A 72 0.73 -14.57 -1.78
CA PHE A 72 0.53 -15.65 -2.75
C PHE A 72 -0.55 -15.31 -3.77
N GLN A 73 -1.65 -14.68 -3.31
CA GLN A 73 -2.71 -14.20 -4.19
C GLN A 73 -2.18 -13.14 -5.16
N ARG A 74 -1.43 -12.14 -4.68
CA ARG A 74 -0.79 -11.13 -5.53
C ARG A 74 0.20 -11.74 -6.52
N LYS A 75 1.06 -12.67 -6.07
CA LYS A 75 1.96 -13.40 -6.97
C LYS A 75 1.23 -14.13 -8.10
N LEU A 76 0.11 -14.81 -7.78
CA LEU A 76 -0.69 -15.49 -8.78
C LEU A 76 -1.29 -14.51 -9.77
N ALA A 77 -1.87 -13.41 -9.29
CA ALA A 77 -2.44 -12.35 -10.13
C ALA A 77 -1.38 -11.68 -11.01
N LEU A 78 -0.21 -11.36 -10.46
CA LEU A 78 0.89 -10.74 -11.20
C LEU A 78 1.45 -11.60 -12.34
N ARG A 79 1.33 -12.91 -12.25
CA ARG A 79 1.68 -13.83 -13.36
C ARG A 79 0.70 -13.78 -14.53
N LYS A 80 -0.46 -13.16 -14.34
CA LYS A 80 -1.57 -13.13 -15.32
C LYS A 80 -1.75 -11.78 -16.00
N ILE A 81 -0.92 -10.77 -15.64
CA ILE A 81 -0.98 -9.44 -16.24
C ILE A 81 -0.54 -9.46 -17.70
N THR A 82 -1.16 -8.59 -18.51
CA THR A 82 -0.80 -8.43 -19.92
C THR A 82 -0.32 -7.01 -20.26
N GLN A 83 -0.63 -6.02 -19.42
CA GLN A 83 -0.30 -4.62 -19.70
C GLN A 83 1.10 -4.23 -19.17
N ALA A 84 1.60 -3.11 -19.66
CA ALA A 84 2.92 -2.59 -19.29
C ALA A 84 2.95 -2.05 -17.86
N PHE A 85 1.87 -1.43 -17.40
CA PHE A 85 1.74 -0.88 -16.06
C PHE A 85 0.83 -1.71 -15.19
N ILE A 86 1.14 -1.76 -13.92
CA ILE A 86 0.43 -2.50 -12.87
C ILE A 86 -0.09 -1.50 -11.85
N LEU A 87 -1.40 -1.50 -11.61
CA LEU A 87 -2.02 -0.85 -10.46
C LEU A 87 -2.34 -1.93 -9.42
N GLN A 88 -1.58 -1.98 -8.34
CA GLN A 88 -1.78 -2.92 -7.24
C GLN A 88 -2.55 -2.24 -6.11
N LEU A 89 -3.55 -2.93 -5.55
CA LEU A 89 -4.38 -2.41 -4.46
C LEU A 89 -5.06 -3.52 -3.66
N ASP A 90 -5.64 -3.13 -2.52
CA ASP A 90 -6.48 -3.99 -1.68
C ASP A 90 -7.95 -3.98 -2.16
N ASP A 91 -8.73 -4.98 -1.73
CA ASP A 91 -10.11 -5.21 -2.18
C ASP A 91 -11.13 -4.21 -1.60
N ASP A 92 -10.74 -3.42 -0.61
CA ASP A 92 -11.57 -2.45 0.11
C ASP A 92 -11.24 -0.99 -0.21
N ILE A 93 -10.65 -0.74 -1.36
CA ILE A 93 -10.33 0.61 -1.85
C ILE A 93 -11.47 1.12 -2.74
N VAL A 94 -11.87 2.37 -2.50
CA VAL A 94 -12.84 3.11 -3.32
C VAL A 94 -12.11 4.28 -3.99
N MET A 95 -12.11 4.33 -5.31
CA MET A 95 -11.40 5.35 -6.08
C MET A 95 -12.27 6.58 -6.34
N GLU A 96 -11.67 7.79 -6.34
CA GLU A 96 -12.34 9.00 -6.84
C GLU A 96 -12.59 8.91 -8.35
N SER A 97 -13.57 9.67 -8.85
CA SER A 97 -14.05 9.60 -10.25
C SER A 97 -13.01 10.01 -11.30
N ASN A 98 -11.99 10.78 -10.91
CA ASN A 98 -10.89 11.23 -11.77
C ASN A 98 -9.60 10.42 -11.58
N PHE A 99 -9.65 9.30 -10.83
CA PHE A 99 -8.47 8.53 -10.45
C PHE A 99 -7.65 8.08 -11.65
N PHE A 100 -8.28 7.47 -12.65
CA PHE A 100 -7.57 6.95 -13.83
C PHE A 100 -7.10 8.03 -14.80
N GLU A 101 -7.75 9.20 -14.86
CA GLU A 101 -7.23 10.35 -15.60
C GLU A 101 -5.93 10.87 -14.99
N THR A 102 -5.94 11.03 -13.66
CA THR A 102 -4.75 11.43 -12.92
C THR A 102 -3.64 10.39 -13.07
N LEU A 103 -3.97 9.09 -12.95
CA LEU A 103 -3.02 8.01 -13.14
C LEU A 103 -2.41 8.00 -14.54
N TYR A 104 -3.24 8.23 -15.56
CA TYR A 104 -2.77 8.29 -16.95
C TYR A 104 -1.71 9.38 -17.17
N SER A 105 -1.84 10.52 -16.49
CA SER A 105 -0.83 11.58 -16.56
C SER A 105 0.54 11.17 -16.01
N HIS A 106 0.59 10.16 -15.12
CA HIS A 106 1.84 9.63 -14.54
C HIS A 106 2.48 8.52 -15.37
N ILE A 107 1.70 7.79 -16.16
CA ILE A 107 2.22 6.65 -16.92
C ILE A 107 2.51 6.94 -18.39
N LYS A 108 1.99 8.06 -18.92
CA LYS A 108 2.16 8.45 -20.34
C LYS A 108 3.61 8.67 -20.77
N ASP A 109 4.49 9.06 -19.85
CA ASP A 109 5.93 9.24 -20.08
C ASP A 109 6.73 7.92 -20.09
N ASN A 110 6.07 6.79 -19.75
CA ASN A 110 6.64 5.45 -19.76
C ASN A 110 7.94 5.30 -18.93
N ASP A 111 8.12 6.10 -17.87
CA ASP A 111 9.26 5.97 -16.96
C ASP A 111 9.18 4.65 -16.17
N LYS A 112 10.00 3.67 -16.60
CA LYS A 112 10.04 2.31 -16.03
C LYS A 112 10.54 2.26 -14.58
N LYS A 113 11.22 3.31 -14.12
CA LYS A 113 11.76 3.41 -12.75
C LYS A 113 10.89 4.25 -11.82
N LYS A 114 9.73 4.71 -12.28
CA LYS A 114 8.80 5.51 -11.48
C LYS A 114 7.74 4.62 -10.82
N ILE A 115 7.55 4.83 -9.52
CA ILE A 115 6.46 4.22 -8.73
C ILE A 115 5.61 5.34 -8.18
N THR A 116 4.34 5.36 -8.56
CA THR A 116 3.38 6.38 -8.08
C THR A 116 2.43 5.76 -7.08
N MET A 117 2.41 6.31 -5.87
CA MET A 117 1.50 5.96 -4.79
C MET A 117 0.34 6.94 -4.76
N SER A 118 -0.84 6.42 -4.43
CA SER A 118 -2.05 7.20 -4.23
C SER A 118 -2.18 7.67 -2.79
N LEU A 119 -2.80 8.83 -2.60
CA LEU A 119 -3.24 9.28 -1.29
C LEU A 119 -4.49 8.51 -0.87
N VAL A 120 -4.38 7.70 0.16
CA VAL A 120 -5.49 6.95 0.73
C VAL A 120 -6.05 7.70 1.94
N VAL A 121 -7.35 8.02 1.89
CA VAL A 121 -8.06 8.74 2.94
C VAL A 121 -9.05 7.80 3.63
N ILE A 122 -9.16 7.87 4.94
CA ILE A 122 -10.11 7.10 5.74
C ILE A 122 -11.26 8.04 6.15
N PRO A 123 -12.52 7.77 5.75
CA PRO A 123 -13.67 8.61 6.10
C PRO A 123 -13.86 8.69 7.62
N GLY A 124 -14.29 9.84 8.11
CA GLY A 124 -14.44 10.10 9.56
C GLY A 124 -13.11 10.33 10.28
N LEU A 125 -12.00 10.05 9.58
CA LEU A 125 -10.64 10.26 10.03
C LEU A 125 -9.94 11.23 9.08
N LYS A 126 -10.68 12.30 8.64
CA LYS A 126 -10.15 13.36 7.73
C LYS A 126 -8.73 13.81 8.08
N GLU A 127 -8.30 13.40 9.24
CA GLU A 127 -7.04 13.75 9.84
C GLU A 127 -6.17 12.53 10.19
N GLN A 128 -6.51 11.26 9.93
CA GLN A 128 -5.72 10.18 10.54
C GLN A 128 -4.39 9.89 9.86
N ALA A 129 -4.27 9.88 8.53
CA ALA A 129 -2.93 10.06 7.97
C ALA A 129 -2.33 11.39 8.43
N TYR A 130 -3.18 12.37 8.77
CA TYR A 130 -2.87 13.67 9.32
C TYR A 130 -2.76 13.65 10.85
N ARG A 131 -3.54 12.86 11.63
CA ARG A 131 -3.42 12.70 13.09
C ARG A 131 -2.13 12.01 13.48
N TRP A 132 -1.69 10.98 12.79
CA TRP A 132 -0.37 10.42 12.98
C TRP A 132 0.72 11.47 12.72
N ASN A 133 0.58 12.29 11.68
CA ASN A 133 1.46 13.42 11.42
C ASN A 133 1.40 14.50 12.50
N LEU A 134 0.21 14.87 12.96
CA LEU A 134 0.02 15.85 14.04
C LEU A 134 0.54 15.30 15.35
N TYR A 135 0.24 14.06 15.69
CA TYR A 135 0.70 13.40 16.90
C TYR A 135 2.24 13.30 16.93
N PHE A 136 2.86 12.86 15.85
CA PHE A 136 4.32 12.82 15.73
C PHE A 136 4.98 14.20 15.68
N ARG A 137 4.25 15.25 15.30
CA ARG A 137 4.78 16.62 15.24
C ARG A 137 4.53 17.44 16.48
N SER A 138 3.37 17.29 17.10
CA SER A 138 2.97 18.05 18.29
C SER A 138 3.57 17.49 19.57
N ASN A 139 3.86 16.20 19.62
CA ASN A 139 4.43 15.57 20.81
C ASN A 139 5.96 15.62 20.76
N LEU A 140 6.56 16.49 21.60
CA LEU A 140 8.02 16.65 21.71
C LEU A 140 8.71 15.32 22.05
N TYR A 141 8.13 14.51 22.92
CA TYR A 141 8.63 13.21 23.31
C TYR A 141 8.77 12.26 22.10
N PHE A 142 7.73 12.15 21.26
CA PHE A 142 7.83 11.35 20.04
C PHE A 142 8.88 11.87 19.07
N ARG A 143 9.04 13.18 18.95
CA ARG A 143 10.09 13.77 18.09
C ARG A 143 11.49 13.40 18.55
N ILE A 144 11.72 13.40 19.87
CA ILE A 144 13.00 13.00 20.47
C ILE A 144 13.24 11.51 20.23
N ILE A 145 12.27 10.65 20.53
CA ILE A 145 12.36 9.19 20.32
C ILE A 145 12.61 8.85 18.85
N LEU A 146 11.87 9.46 17.93
CA LEU A 146 12.08 9.21 16.50
C LEU A 146 13.47 9.65 16.04
N LYS A 147 14.01 10.74 16.60
CA LYS A 147 15.38 11.16 16.32
C LYS A 147 16.41 10.16 16.85
N LEU A 148 16.23 9.66 18.09
CA LEU A 148 17.07 8.61 18.65
C LEU A 148 17.08 7.38 17.75
N PHE A 149 15.91 6.91 17.32
CA PHE A 149 15.77 5.76 16.43
C PHE A 149 16.29 6.00 15.00
N ASN A 150 16.72 7.21 14.69
CA ASN A 150 17.35 7.58 13.43
C ASN A 150 18.77 8.15 13.61
N TYR A 151 19.48 7.79 14.70
CA TYR A 151 20.81 8.30 15.05
C TYR A 151 20.91 9.83 15.10
N GLY A 152 19.87 10.51 15.60
CA GLY A 152 19.81 11.97 15.65
C GLY A 152 19.58 12.66 14.30
N LYS A 153 19.61 11.94 13.19
CA LYS A 153 19.40 12.50 11.85
C LYS A 153 17.98 12.99 11.63
N LYS A 154 17.84 13.98 10.76
CA LYS A 154 16.53 14.47 10.32
C LYS A 154 15.71 13.34 9.70
N ILE A 155 14.46 13.19 10.18
CA ILE A 155 13.55 12.18 9.65
C ILE A 155 13.00 12.67 8.31
N LYS A 156 13.13 11.81 7.31
CA LYS A 156 12.54 12.03 5.98
C LYS A 156 11.05 11.66 5.98
N TYR A 157 10.33 12.17 5.01
CA TYR A 157 8.95 11.76 4.76
C TYR A 157 8.90 10.32 4.25
N MET A 158 7.93 9.55 4.73
CA MET A 158 7.73 8.16 4.31
C MET A 158 9.05 7.36 4.32
N SER A 159 9.74 7.34 5.47
CA SER A 159 11.04 6.69 5.65
C SER A 159 10.98 5.47 6.56
N ILE A 160 12.01 4.63 6.52
CA ILE A 160 12.23 3.53 7.46
C ILE A 160 13.40 3.92 8.37
N LEU A 161 13.14 4.02 9.68
CA LEU A 161 14.12 4.40 10.68
C LEU A 161 15.16 3.30 10.90
N GLN A 162 16.22 3.60 11.63
CA GLN A 162 17.25 2.62 11.99
C GLN A 162 16.75 1.52 12.93
N SER A 163 15.69 1.78 13.70
CA SER A 163 14.97 0.76 14.47
C SER A 163 14.10 -0.17 13.60
N GLY A 164 14.04 0.02 12.27
CA GLY A 164 13.12 -0.67 11.39
C GLY A 164 11.68 -0.13 11.43
N ARG A 165 11.39 0.87 12.27
CA ARG A 165 10.06 1.50 12.34
C ARG A 165 9.73 2.22 11.05
N ILE A 166 8.54 1.95 10.56
CA ILE A 166 7.95 2.64 9.42
C ILE A 166 7.44 4.00 9.86
N CYS A 167 7.95 5.07 9.26
CA CYS A 167 7.61 6.42 9.60
C CYS A 167 6.73 7.05 8.50
N PRO A 168 5.40 7.16 8.69
CA PRO A 168 4.47 7.66 7.67
C PRO A 168 4.36 9.19 7.67
N LEU A 169 5.42 9.91 8.05
CA LEU A 169 5.39 11.37 8.09
C LEU A 169 5.16 11.96 6.70
N LEU A 170 4.24 12.93 6.64
CA LEU A 170 3.95 13.74 5.46
C LEU A 170 4.17 15.23 5.79
N PRO A 171 4.40 16.11 4.81
CA PRO A 171 4.45 17.56 5.03
C PRO A 171 3.16 18.10 5.66
N LYS A 172 3.26 19.16 6.48
CA LYS A 172 2.08 19.87 7.01
C LYS A 172 1.18 20.31 5.84
N ASN A 173 -0.12 20.10 5.96
CA ASN A 173 -1.11 20.43 4.94
C ASN A 173 -0.89 19.74 3.58
N PHE A 174 -0.22 18.56 3.56
CA PHE A 174 0.07 17.84 2.32
C PHE A 174 -1.19 17.51 1.53
N ILE A 175 -2.28 17.14 2.22
CA ILE A 175 -3.58 16.80 1.59
C ILE A 175 -4.12 17.96 0.76
N ASN A 176 -3.85 19.21 1.17
CA ASN A 176 -4.29 20.42 0.48
C ASN A 176 -3.26 20.90 -0.56
N LYS A 177 -2.06 20.30 -0.59
CA LYS A 177 -1.02 20.66 -1.55
C LYS A 177 -1.27 19.92 -2.87
N LYS A 178 -1.16 20.65 -3.98
CA LYS A 178 -1.25 20.07 -5.34
C LYS A 178 0.08 19.45 -5.81
N LYS A 179 1.14 19.52 -4.99
CA LYS A 179 2.51 19.12 -5.38
C LYS A 179 2.81 17.69 -4.96
N THR A 180 3.24 16.88 -5.92
CA THR A 180 3.72 15.51 -5.70
C THR A 180 4.92 15.48 -4.75
N LEU A 181 4.87 14.60 -3.75
CA LEU A 181 5.98 14.31 -2.85
C LEU A 181 6.87 13.23 -3.48
N LYS A 182 8.16 13.50 -3.59
CA LYS A 182 9.16 12.63 -4.22
C LYS A 182 10.19 12.13 -3.21
N ASN A 183 11.02 11.18 -3.63
CA ASN A 183 12.13 10.62 -2.84
C ASN A 183 11.66 9.94 -1.55
N LEU A 184 10.58 9.16 -1.67
CA LEU A 184 10.07 8.33 -0.59
C LEU A 184 10.88 7.04 -0.51
N GLU A 185 10.98 6.46 0.69
CA GLU A 185 11.69 5.19 0.91
C GLU A 185 10.75 3.98 0.87
N TRP A 186 9.44 4.19 0.97
CA TRP A 186 8.41 3.15 0.89
C TRP A 186 7.07 3.73 0.43
N THR A 187 6.12 2.84 0.10
CA THR A 187 4.76 3.18 -0.33
C THR A 187 3.73 2.32 0.40
N ASN A 188 2.45 2.70 0.31
CA ASN A 188 1.32 1.87 0.73
C ASN A 188 0.96 0.82 -0.34
N SER A 189 -0.13 0.08 -0.11
CA SER A 189 -0.61 -0.97 -1.02
C SER A 189 -1.24 -0.45 -2.32
N LEU A 190 -1.60 0.84 -2.41
CA LEU A 190 -2.20 1.43 -3.63
C LEU A 190 -1.14 2.13 -4.47
N ILE A 191 -0.49 1.37 -5.34
CA ILE A 191 0.64 1.82 -6.15
C ILE A 191 0.51 1.45 -7.61
N CYS A 192 1.04 2.32 -8.48
CA CYS A 192 1.23 2.04 -9.89
C CYS A 192 2.71 2.01 -10.26
N TYR A 193 3.12 1.00 -11.01
CA TYR A 193 4.50 0.80 -11.45
C TYR A 193 4.57 0.04 -12.77
N HIS A 194 5.69 0.16 -13.49
CA HIS A 194 5.92 -0.60 -14.71
C HIS A 194 6.26 -2.07 -14.39
N LYS A 195 5.80 -3.02 -15.20
CA LYS A 195 6.00 -4.47 -14.99
C LYS A 195 7.46 -4.91 -14.85
N SER A 196 8.42 -4.15 -15.40
CA SER A 196 9.85 -4.44 -15.23
C SER A 196 10.30 -4.40 -13.76
N ALA A 197 9.57 -3.72 -12.87
CA ALA A 197 9.85 -3.73 -11.43
C ALA A 197 9.76 -5.14 -10.83
N LEU A 198 8.96 -6.04 -11.42
CA LEU A 198 8.83 -7.42 -10.97
C LEU A 198 10.13 -8.21 -11.08
N ASN A 199 11.00 -7.86 -12.02
CA ASN A 199 12.33 -8.50 -12.18
C ASN A 199 13.26 -8.21 -10.99
N TYR A 200 12.98 -7.15 -10.24
CA TYR A 200 13.78 -6.70 -9.10
C TYR A 200 13.13 -6.99 -7.76
N SER A 201 11.86 -7.36 -7.77
CA SER A 201 11.12 -7.63 -6.56
C SER A 201 11.12 -9.11 -6.28
N THR A 202 11.94 -9.55 -5.38
CA THR A 202 11.67 -10.80 -4.68
C THR A 202 10.55 -10.52 -3.68
N ILE A 203 9.29 -10.75 -4.09
CA ILE A 203 8.17 -10.93 -3.14
C ILE A 203 8.39 -12.29 -2.43
N ASN A 204 9.62 -12.59 -2.11
CA ASN A 204 10.04 -13.79 -1.42
C ASN A 204 10.53 -13.36 -0.05
N TYR A 205 9.61 -13.17 0.88
CA TYR A 205 9.96 -13.32 2.27
C TYR A 205 9.20 -14.50 2.84
N GLU A 206 9.87 -15.20 3.72
CA GLU A 206 9.37 -16.37 4.40
C GLU A 206 8.22 -15.95 5.32
N ILE A 207 7.01 -15.92 4.77
CA ILE A 207 5.79 -15.77 5.55
C ILE A 207 5.21 -17.15 5.71
N LYS A 208 4.80 -17.49 6.92
CA LYS A 208 3.98 -18.66 7.16
C LYS A 208 2.72 -18.57 6.31
N LYS A 209 2.36 -19.66 5.64
CA LYS A 209 1.29 -19.71 4.64
C LYS A 209 -0.05 -19.17 5.11
N ASP A 210 -0.34 -19.24 6.39
CA ASP A 210 -1.64 -18.92 7.00
C ASP A 210 -1.63 -17.60 7.80
N GLU A 211 -0.53 -16.84 7.79
CA GLU A 211 -0.45 -15.56 8.52
C GLU A 211 -0.79 -14.38 7.62
N LYS A 212 -1.48 -13.37 8.18
CA LYS A 212 -1.67 -12.06 7.53
C LYS A 212 -0.31 -11.39 7.35
N SER A 213 -0.04 -10.95 6.14
CA SER A 213 1.21 -10.27 5.79
C SER A 213 1.11 -8.79 6.15
N TYR A 214 1.81 -8.38 7.20
CA TYR A 214 1.90 -6.95 7.56
C TYR A 214 3.09 -6.32 6.83
N TYR A 215 2.90 -5.07 6.34
CA TYR A 215 3.93 -4.25 5.69
C TYR A 215 4.62 -4.91 4.48
N GLU A 216 3.95 -5.82 3.79
CA GLU A 216 4.51 -6.44 2.58
C GLU A 216 4.74 -5.41 1.46
N ASP A 217 3.84 -4.44 1.37
CA ASP A 217 3.90 -3.29 0.48
C ASP A 217 5.12 -2.41 0.77
N VAL A 218 5.39 -2.16 2.06
CA VAL A 218 6.56 -1.42 2.51
C VAL A 218 7.85 -2.14 2.13
N ILE A 219 7.92 -3.45 2.42
CA ILE A 219 9.11 -4.27 2.11
C ILE A 219 9.35 -4.32 0.59
N PHE A 220 8.28 -4.52 -0.18
CA PHE A 220 8.33 -4.52 -1.63
C PHE A 220 8.88 -3.21 -2.19
N SER A 221 8.25 -2.10 -1.80
CA SER A 221 8.60 -0.78 -2.33
C SER A 221 9.96 -0.28 -1.85
N HIS A 222 10.34 -0.55 -0.59
CA HIS A 222 11.68 -0.20 -0.09
C HIS A 222 12.79 -0.97 -0.80
N ASN A 223 12.56 -2.25 -1.13
CA ASN A 223 13.51 -3.02 -1.93
C ASN A 223 13.71 -2.41 -3.33
N LEU A 224 12.65 -1.90 -3.95
CA LEU A 224 12.75 -1.18 -5.23
C LEU A 224 13.44 0.19 -5.06
N TYR A 225 13.14 0.93 -3.99
CA TYR A 225 13.85 2.16 -3.66
C TYR A 225 15.37 1.96 -3.57
N LEU A 226 15.84 0.92 -2.87
CA LEU A 226 17.26 0.58 -2.76
C LEU A 226 17.90 0.21 -4.12
N ARG A 227 17.09 -0.15 -5.11
CA ARG A 227 17.50 -0.44 -6.50
C ARG A 227 17.36 0.77 -7.43
N GLY A 228 17.17 1.96 -6.88
CA GLY A 228 17.12 3.23 -7.61
C GLY A 228 15.78 3.55 -8.27
N PHE A 229 14.68 2.88 -7.86
CA PHE A 229 13.34 3.30 -8.27
C PHE A 229 12.94 4.60 -7.57
N LYS A 230 12.23 5.47 -8.29
CA LYS A 230 11.77 6.78 -7.81
C LYS A 230 10.36 6.66 -7.26
N LEU A 231 10.23 6.62 -5.96
CA LEU A 231 8.94 6.53 -5.28
C LEU A 231 8.37 7.94 -5.06
N GLN A 232 7.10 8.11 -5.43
CA GLN A 232 6.38 9.38 -5.27
C GLN A 232 4.94 9.19 -4.82
N LEU A 233 4.40 10.18 -4.09
CA LEU A 233 3.00 10.26 -3.68
C LEU A 233 2.35 11.47 -4.35
N ASP A 234 1.30 11.25 -5.13
CA ASP A 234 0.51 12.34 -5.70
C ASP A 234 -0.76 12.57 -4.87
N PRO A 235 -0.94 13.77 -4.27
CA PRO A 235 -2.14 14.10 -3.51
C PRO A 235 -3.41 14.22 -4.36
N LYS A 236 -3.29 14.31 -5.69
CA LYS A 236 -4.42 14.33 -6.63
C LYS A 236 -4.92 12.92 -6.98
N LEU A 237 -4.05 11.91 -6.84
CA LEU A 237 -4.41 10.52 -7.05
C LEU A 237 -5.01 9.97 -5.75
N LYS A 238 -6.33 10.17 -5.57
CA LYS A 238 -7.01 9.91 -4.30
C LYS A 238 -7.85 8.66 -4.33
N ALA A 239 -7.85 7.98 -3.20
CA ALA A 239 -8.75 6.86 -2.93
C ALA A 239 -9.18 6.87 -1.46
N ILE A 240 -10.26 6.17 -1.17
CA ILE A 240 -10.85 6.04 0.16
C ILE A 240 -10.69 4.60 0.62
N HIS A 241 -10.26 4.41 1.86
CA HIS A 241 -10.26 3.13 2.55
C HIS A 241 -11.36 3.17 3.62
N PRO A 242 -12.54 2.58 3.37
CA PRO A 242 -13.72 2.75 4.22
C PRO A 242 -13.62 2.03 5.56
N TYR A 243 -12.70 1.09 5.71
CA TYR A 243 -12.54 0.27 6.90
C TYR A 243 -11.27 0.62 7.67
N PHE A 244 -11.39 0.73 8.98
CA PHE A 244 -10.26 0.90 9.88
C PHE A 244 -10.22 -0.20 10.93
N ASN A 245 -9.11 -0.89 11.02
CA ASN A 245 -8.88 -1.87 12.07
C ASN A 245 -8.26 -1.18 13.28
N LYS A 246 -8.85 -1.36 14.47
CA LYS A 246 -8.22 -0.93 15.73
C LYS A 246 -6.92 -1.70 15.93
N LEU A 247 -5.92 -1.02 16.46
CA LEU A 247 -4.69 -1.67 16.91
C LEU A 247 -4.97 -2.40 18.22
N ASP A 248 -4.92 -3.72 18.18
CA ASP A 248 -4.96 -4.60 19.35
C ASP A 248 -3.58 -5.20 19.65
N LEU A 249 -3.45 -5.89 20.76
CA LEU A 249 -2.18 -6.50 21.17
C LEU A 249 -1.68 -7.53 20.15
N GLU A 250 -2.58 -8.32 19.57
CA GLU A 250 -2.21 -9.33 18.57
C GLU A 250 -1.63 -8.68 17.32
N THR A 251 -2.31 -7.64 16.81
CA THR A 251 -1.83 -6.83 15.65
C THR A 251 -0.50 -6.18 15.99
N HIS A 252 -0.34 -5.64 17.21
CA HIS A 252 0.91 -5.03 17.64
C HIS A 252 2.08 -6.02 17.64
N LEU A 253 1.91 -7.21 18.20
CA LEU A 253 2.94 -8.26 18.21
C LEU A 253 3.31 -8.69 16.78
N LYS A 254 2.34 -8.81 15.88
CA LYS A 254 2.58 -9.09 14.46
C LYS A 254 3.38 -7.97 13.78
N THR A 255 3.09 -6.71 14.11
CA THR A 255 3.86 -5.57 13.57
C THR A 255 5.31 -5.56 14.08
N ILE A 256 5.55 -5.86 15.36
CA ILE A 256 6.90 -6.03 15.92
C ILE A 256 7.67 -7.12 15.19
N LYS A 257 7.04 -8.28 14.96
CA LYS A 257 7.67 -9.39 14.21
C LYS A 257 8.06 -8.97 12.79
N THR A 258 7.20 -8.22 12.11
CA THR A 258 7.52 -7.70 10.77
C THR A 258 8.59 -6.61 10.82
N GLN A 259 8.60 -5.75 11.85
CA GLN A 259 9.65 -4.77 12.07
C GLN A 259 11.02 -5.46 12.28
N TYR A 260 11.08 -6.54 13.06
CA TYR A 260 12.28 -7.37 13.19
C TYR A 260 12.76 -7.90 11.84
N PHE A 261 11.84 -8.39 11.01
CA PHE A 261 12.17 -8.85 9.65
C PHE A 261 12.76 -7.71 8.79
N ILE A 262 12.21 -6.49 8.87
CA ILE A 262 12.72 -5.29 8.20
C ILE A 262 14.15 -4.98 8.66
N VAL A 263 14.41 -5.04 9.98
CA VAL A 263 15.74 -4.82 10.57
C VAL A 263 16.75 -5.81 10.02
N LYS A 264 16.40 -7.10 10.04
CA LYS A 264 17.25 -8.17 9.50
C LYS A 264 17.51 -8.01 8.00
N LYS A 265 16.45 -7.79 7.21
CA LYS A 265 16.54 -7.72 5.75
C LYS A 265 17.32 -6.53 5.24
N PHE A 266 17.17 -5.37 5.87
CA PHE A 266 17.77 -4.11 5.43
C PHE A 266 18.94 -3.65 6.30
N ASN A 267 19.50 -4.57 7.08
CA ASN A 267 20.67 -4.33 7.95
C ASN A 267 20.53 -3.06 8.81
N LYS A 268 19.38 -2.96 9.52
CA LYS A 268 19.11 -1.88 10.46
C LYS A 268 19.66 -2.22 11.85
N ASN A 269 19.48 -1.35 12.83
CA ASN A 269 20.05 -1.51 14.15
C ASN A 269 19.17 -2.33 15.10
N TYR A 270 19.66 -3.48 15.56
CA TYR A 270 18.91 -4.37 16.46
C TYR A 270 18.71 -3.81 17.86
N LEU A 271 19.65 -3.05 18.40
CA LEU A 271 19.49 -2.42 19.72
C LEU A 271 18.39 -1.35 19.67
N LEU A 272 18.40 -0.50 18.65
CA LEU A 272 17.34 0.48 18.45
C LEU A 272 15.98 -0.18 18.20
N PHE A 273 15.96 -1.32 17.51
CA PHE A 273 14.73 -2.10 17.35
C PHE A 273 14.21 -2.60 18.71
N ALA A 274 15.06 -3.19 19.55
CA ALA A 274 14.64 -3.71 20.87
C ALA A 274 14.07 -2.59 21.76
N LEU A 275 14.73 -1.43 21.82
CA LEU A 275 14.25 -0.27 22.55
C LEU A 275 12.92 0.26 22.00
N ASP A 276 12.78 0.32 20.69
CA ASP A 276 11.56 0.77 20.03
C ASP A 276 10.38 -0.17 20.29
N ALA A 277 10.60 -1.48 20.17
CA ALA A 277 9.59 -2.50 20.44
C ALA A 277 9.14 -2.47 21.90
N MET A 278 10.08 -2.36 22.84
CA MET A 278 9.80 -2.23 24.28
C MET A 278 8.94 -0.99 24.57
N LEU A 279 9.34 0.17 24.11
CA LEU A 279 8.60 1.41 24.33
C LEU A 279 7.20 1.37 23.69
N ALA A 280 7.08 0.82 22.47
CA ALA A 280 5.78 0.68 21.81
C ALA A 280 4.84 -0.26 22.58
N THR A 281 5.36 -1.33 23.17
CA THR A 281 4.59 -2.27 24.00
C THR A 281 4.14 -1.61 25.30
N ILE A 282 5.04 -0.90 25.98
CA ILE A 282 4.71 -0.12 27.19
C ILE A 282 3.55 0.85 26.89
N PHE A 283 3.65 1.63 25.80
CA PHE A 283 2.59 2.56 25.42
C PHE A 283 1.25 1.89 25.13
N LEU A 284 1.26 0.67 24.58
CA LEU A 284 0.02 -0.05 24.31
C LEU A 284 -0.66 -0.53 25.59
N ILE A 285 0.12 -0.95 26.60
CA ILE A 285 -0.39 -1.46 27.88
C ILE A 285 -0.99 -0.34 28.74
N PHE A 286 -0.38 0.85 28.71
CA PHE A 286 -0.80 2.00 29.54
C PHE A 286 -1.77 2.97 28.83
N ARG A 287 -2.31 2.61 27.68
CA ARG A 287 -3.32 3.36 26.91
C ARG A 287 -4.73 2.84 27.19
#